data_870fe0bade46fd9d3cd0bef92e4fc1c4
#
_entry.id   870fe0bade46fd9d3cd0bef92e4fc1c4
#
_cell.length_a   1.000
_cell.length_b   1.000
_cell.length_c   1.000
_cell.angle_alpha   90.00
_cell.angle_beta   90.00
_cell.angle_gamma   90.00
#
_symmetry.space_group_name_H-M   'P 1'
#
loop_
_entity.id
_entity.type
_entity.pdbx_description
1 polymer ?
#
loop_
_entity_poly.entity_id
_entity_poly.type
_entity_poly.pdbx_seq_one_letter_code
_entity_poly.pdbx_strand_id
1 'polypeptide(L)'
;MADDQHLPSDASTPCESVDEHEIKKNITEADELKQEGNESFRASRWSEALVSYRTALSRLPRRKPQPPSPDSSQNHTPDHGGARLASSSKVPTREDGPEPVNIPSELEAECAKARAVLNANIGACLVKLSDYSGAVESCTQSLLDDPHYIKALQRRAASNEHIDTWSSLTQAQEDYKSLLELLPPTSPQLTQTKRSLQLLEPRQQAAQKKEMAEMTGKLKSLGNSNFGLSTDNFKFEPNGQGGYSMNFGR
;
A
#
# COMPACT_ATOMS: atom_id res chain seq x y z
N MET A 1 -43.88 -56.23 3.05
CA MET A 1 -42.51 -56.35 2.60
C MET A 1 -42.22 -55.07 1.81
N ALA A 2 -41.65 -54.08 2.47
CA ALA A 2 -41.23 -52.78 1.88
C ALA A 2 -39.72 -52.69 2.09
N ASP A 3 -39.00 -52.74 0.99
CA ASP A 3 -37.56 -52.58 0.97
C ASP A 3 -37.23 -51.09 1.12
N ASP A 4 -36.63 -50.78 2.23
CA ASP A 4 -36.08 -49.50 2.60
C ASP A 4 -34.69 -49.39 1.96
N GLN A 5 -34.57 -48.74 0.80
CA GLN A 5 -33.27 -48.44 0.17
C GLN A 5 -32.71 -47.17 0.76
N HIS A 6 -31.84 -47.36 1.74
CA HIS A 6 -30.98 -46.37 2.34
C HIS A 6 -29.97 -45.88 1.31
N LEU A 7 -30.11 -44.63 0.82
CA LEU A 7 -29.13 -43.92 0.01
C LEU A 7 -27.97 -43.43 0.91
N PRO A 8 -26.73 -43.74 0.61
CA PRO A 8 -25.61 -43.14 1.32
C PRO A 8 -25.43 -41.68 0.87
N SER A 9 -25.73 -40.75 1.75
CA SER A 9 -25.32 -39.37 1.63
C SER A 9 -23.91 -39.22 2.17
N ASP A 10 -22.90 -39.34 1.32
CA ASP A 10 -21.56 -38.88 1.65
C ASP A 10 -20.84 -38.47 0.35
N ALA A 11 -21.14 -37.26 -0.08
CA ALA A 11 -20.30 -36.55 -1.02
C ALA A 11 -19.71 -35.36 -0.27
N SER A 12 -18.82 -35.65 0.69
CA SER A 12 -17.82 -34.71 1.14
C SER A 12 -16.92 -34.43 -0.06
N THR A 13 -17.15 -33.31 -0.73
CA THR A 13 -16.23 -32.80 -1.74
C THR A 13 -14.87 -32.63 -1.05
N PRO A 14 -13.80 -33.27 -1.50
CA PRO A 14 -12.46 -33.03 -0.95
C PRO A 14 -12.13 -31.57 -1.21
N CYS A 15 -11.95 -30.81 -0.15
CA CYS A 15 -11.21 -29.56 -0.19
C CYS A 15 -9.86 -29.90 -0.86
N GLU A 16 -9.64 -29.42 -2.08
CA GLU A 16 -8.41 -29.66 -2.83
C GLU A 16 -7.25 -29.14 -1.98
N SER A 17 -6.56 -30.07 -1.32
CA SER A 17 -5.28 -29.80 -0.69
C SER A 17 -4.34 -29.46 -1.83
N VAL A 18 -4.00 -28.18 -1.96
CA VAL A 18 -2.94 -27.75 -2.88
C VAL A 18 -1.74 -28.60 -2.55
N ASP A 19 -1.24 -29.28 -3.57
CA ASP A 19 -0.11 -30.19 -3.43
C ASP A 19 1.10 -29.37 -2.95
N GLU A 20 1.58 -29.67 -1.74
CA GLU A 20 2.79 -29.04 -1.19
C GLU A 20 3.97 -29.11 -2.15
N HIS A 21 4.01 -30.16 -2.96
CA HIS A 21 5.02 -30.36 -3.97
C HIS A 21 4.93 -29.30 -5.07
N GLU A 22 3.72 -28.94 -5.51
CA GLU A 22 3.52 -27.88 -6.49
C GLU A 22 3.94 -26.51 -5.95
N ILE A 23 3.62 -26.21 -4.69
CA ILE A 23 4.04 -24.95 -4.05
C ILE A 23 5.58 -24.87 -3.97
N LYS A 24 6.24 -25.94 -3.54
CA LYS A 24 7.71 -26.01 -3.49
C LYS A 24 8.35 -25.83 -4.87
N LYS A 25 7.76 -26.46 -5.89
CA LYS A 25 8.17 -26.27 -7.28
C LYS A 25 8.03 -24.81 -7.71
N ASN A 26 6.90 -24.19 -7.42
CA ASN A 26 6.64 -22.79 -7.76
C ASN A 26 7.62 -21.82 -7.06
N ILE A 27 7.99 -22.09 -5.80
CA ILE A 27 9.02 -21.33 -5.07
C ILE A 27 10.37 -21.46 -5.76
N THR A 28 10.73 -22.67 -6.20
CA THR A 28 12.00 -22.90 -6.92
C THR A 28 12.04 -22.16 -8.26
N GLU A 29 10.97 -22.25 -9.06
CA GLU A 29 10.85 -21.52 -10.33
C GLU A 29 10.91 -19.99 -10.11
N ALA A 30 10.26 -19.51 -9.04
CA ALA A 30 10.32 -18.10 -8.69
C ALA A 30 11.74 -17.66 -8.28
N ASP A 31 12.52 -18.52 -7.63
CA ASP A 31 13.91 -18.24 -7.27
C ASP A 31 14.82 -18.18 -8.50
N GLU A 32 14.65 -19.10 -9.47
CA GLU A 32 15.36 -19.06 -10.75
C GLU A 32 15.09 -17.76 -11.52
N LEU A 33 13.82 -17.39 -11.67
CA LEU A 33 13.42 -16.15 -12.33
C LEU A 33 13.93 -14.89 -11.58
N LYS A 34 13.99 -14.96 -10.24
CA LYS A 34 14.62 -13.90 -9.43
C LYS A 34 16.10 -13.78 -9.73
N GLN A 35 16.83 -14.86 -9.94
CA GLN A 35 18.24 -14.86 -10.29
C GLN A 35 18.46 -14.23 -11.67
N GLU A 36 17.65 -14.61 -12.65
CA GLU A 36 17.66 -13.99 -14.00
C GLU A 36 17.40 -12.48 -13.92
N GLY A 37 16.40 -12.07 -13.12
CA GLY A 37 16.12 -10.66 -12.84
C GLY A 37 17.30 -9.94 -12.19
N ASN A 38 18.03 -10.59 -11.28
CA ASN A 38 19.23 -10.03 -10.65
C ASN A 38 20.36 -9.82 -11.67
N GLU A 39 20.52 -10.72 -12.63
CA GLU A 39 21.52 -10.60 -13.72
C GLU A 39 21.19 -9.43 -14.63
N SER A 40 19.93 -9.34 -15.08
CA SER A 40 19.45 -8.20 -15.88
C SER A 40 19.59 -6.87 -15.13
N PHE A 41 19.31 -6.86 -13.81
CA PHE A 41 19.48 -5.67 -12.97
C PHE A 41 20.95 -5.24 -12.88
N ARG A 42 21.89 -6.17 -12.68
CA ARG A 42 23.34 -5.87 -12.68
C ARG A 42 23.82 -5.35 -14.04
N ALA A 43 23.23 -5.86 -15.13
CA ALA A 43 23.49 -5.40 -16.49
C ALA A 43 22.80 -4.07 -16.84
N SER A 44 22.15 -3.41 -15.87
CA SER A 44 21.39 -2.16 -16.05
C SER A 44 20.22 -2.27 -17.03
N ARG A 45 19.73 -3.47 -17.28
CA ARG A 45 18.52 -3.74 -18.09
C ARG A 45 17.28 -3.76 -17.21
N TRP A 46 16.93 -2.56 -16.70
CA TRP A 46 15.92 -2.40 -15.64
C TRP A 46 14.52 -2.92 -16.03
N SER A 47 14.12 -2.72 -17.28
CA SER A 47 12.82 -3.19 -17.79
C SER A 47 12.77 -4.72 -17.91
N GLU A 48 13.84 -5.37 -18.35
CA GLU A 48 13.91 -6.83 -18.40
C GLU A 48 13.90 -7.43 -16.99
N ALA A 49 14.71 -6.88 -16.08
CA ALA A 49 14.71 -7.29 -14.68
C ALA A 49 13.31 -7.17 -14.05
N LEU A 50 12.59 -6.10 -14.36
CA LEU A 50 11.22 -5.88 -13.88
C LEU A 50 10.27 -6.98 -14.37
N VAL A 51 10.39 -7.40 -15.65
CA VAL A 51 9.58 -8.49 -16.21
C VAL A 51 9.89 -9.80 -15.49
N SER A 52 11.18 -10.18 -15.35
CA SER A 52 11.58 -11.43 -14.67
C SER A 52 11.07 -11.47 -13.22
N TYR A 53 11.20 -10.37 -12.46
CA TYR A 53 10.69 -10.33 -11.08
C TYR A 53 9.15 -10.40 -11.00
N ARG A 54 8.42 -9.77 -11.92
CA ARG A 54 6.95 -9.86 -11.97
C ARG A 54 6.50 -11.27 -12.35
N THR A 55 7.20 -11.92 -13.27
CA THR A 55 6.96 -13.31 -13.64
C THR A 55 7.23 -14.24 -12.45
N ALA A 56 8.34 -14.04 -11.73
CA ALA A 56 8.62 -14.78 -10.50
C ALA A 56 7.51 -14.61 -9.46
N LEU A 57 7.03 -13.37 -9.25
CA LEU A 57 5.97 -13.08 -8.31
C LEU A 57 4.65 -13.76 -8.68
N SER A 58 4.34 -13.90 -9.98
CA SER A 58 3.13 -14.58 -10.46
C SER A 58 3.13 -16.10 -10.24
N ARG A 59 4.29 -16.71 -9.99
CA ARG A 59 4.41 -18.14 -9.63
C ARG A 59 4.04 -18.42 -8.18
N LEU A 60 4.15 -17.41 -7.32
CA LEU A 60 3.89 -17.56 -5.90
C LEU A 60 2.40 -17.42 -5.58
N PRO A 61 1.89 -18.18 -4.60
CA PRO A 61 0.53 -18.04 -4.10
C PRO A 61 0.27 -16.61 -3.63
N ARG A 62 -0.95 -16.12 -3.85
CA ARG A 62 -1.38 -14.81 -3.35
C ARG A 62 -1.46 -14.82 -1.84
N ARG A 63 -1.21 -13.67 -1.22
CA ARG A 63 -1.41 -13.47 0.22
C ARG A 63 -2.86 -13.75 0.59
N LYS A 64 -3.07 -14.48 1.68
CA LYS A 64 -4.41 -14.62 2.26
C LYS A 64 -4.93 -13.25 2.69
N PRO A 65 -6.22 -12.92 2.44
CA PRO A 65 -6.81 -11.70 2.96
C PRO A 65 -6.68 -11.70 4.48
N GLN A 66 -6.00 -10.70 5.03
CA GLN A 66 -6.02 -10.50 6.48
C GLN A 66 -7.39 -9.97 6.88
N PRO A 67 -7.98 -10.47 7.99
CA PRO A 67 -9.17 -9.85 8.54
C PRO A 67 -8.85 -8.38 8.83
N PRO A 68 -9.79 -7.44 8.57
CA PRO A 68 -9.55 -6.03 8.80
C PRO A 68 -9.10 -5.83 10.25
N SER A 69 -7.90 -5.28 10.41
CA SER A 69 -7.40 -4.91 11.74
C SER A 69 -8.35 -3.85 12.32
N PRO A 70 -8.72 -3.92 13.61
CA PRO A 70 -9.70 -3.03 14.23
C PRO A 70 -9.29 -1.54 14.21
N ASP A 71 -8.08 -1.22 13.80
CA ASP A 71 -7.51 0.14 13.82
C ASP A 71 -7.46 0.82 12.43
N SER A 72 -7.99 0.20 11.37
CA SER A 72 -7.99 0.81 10.02
C SER A 72 -9.18 1.74 9.73
N SER A 73 -9.92 2.19 10.76
CA SER A 73 -11.10 3.06 10.63
C SER A 73 -10.78 4.54 10.44
N GLN A 74 -9.54 4.95 10.14
CA GLN A 74 -9.16 6.35 9.96
C GLN A 74 -8.69 6.68 8.52
N ASN A 75 -9.29 6.06 7.50
CA ASN A 75 -9.19 6.64 6.16
C ASN A 75 -10.40 7.53 5.92
N HIS A 76 -10.21 8.82 6.16
CA HIS A 76 -11.11 9.88 5.76
C HIS A 76 -11.33 9.85 4.24
N THR A 77 -12.46 9.31 3.83
CA THR A 77 -13.04 9.69 2.54
C THR A 77 -13.71 11.04 2.73
N PRO A 78 -13.41 12.06 1.91
CA PRO A 78 -14.18 13.29 1.93
C PRO A 78 -15.61 12.99 1.47
N ASP A 79 -16.56 13.17 2.36
CA ASP A 79 -17.98 13.11 2.11
C ASP A 79 -18.37 14.16 1.06
N HIS A 80 -18.63 13.70 -0.15
CA HIS A 80 -19.36 14.49 -1.14
C HIS A 80 -20.85 14.24 -0.94
N GLY A 81 -21.47 15.14 -0.17
CA GLY A 81 -22.91 15.25 -0.06
C GLY A 81 -23.58 15.38 -1.42
N GLY A 82 -24.24 14.33 -1.86
CA GLY A 82 -25.07 14.27 -3.07
C GLY A 82 -26.32 13.47 -2.77
N ALA A 83 -27.48 14.12 -2.94
CA ALA A 83 -28.83 13.72 -2.59
C ALA A 83 -29.20 12.29 -2.97
N ARG A 84 -29.89 11.62 -2.04
CA ARG A 84 -30.55 10.33 -2.19
C ARG A 84 -31.56 10.32 -3.33
N LEU A 85 -31.38 9.37 -4.25
CA LEU A 85 -32.50 8.68 -4.88
C LEU A 85 -32.29 7.18 -4.64
N ALA A 86 -33.21 6.61 -3.88
CA ALA A 86 -33.27 5.21 -3.62
C ALA A 86 -33.63 4.47 -4.91
N SER A 87 -32.70 3.64 -5.37
CA SER A 87 -33.03 2.56 -6.30
C SER A 87 -32.26 1.34 -5.87
N SER A 88 -33.00 0.42 -5.26
CA SER A 88 -32.56 -0.92 -4.89
C SER A 88 -32.26 -1.69 -6.16
N SER A 89 -31.00 -1.85 -6.51
CA SER A 89 -30.59 -2.95 -7.37
C SER A 89 -29.34 -3.59 -6.76
N LYS A 90 -29.60 -4.74 -6.17
CA LYS A 90 -28.63 -5.68 -5.64
C LYS A 90 -27.85 -6.22 -6.83
N VAL A 91 -26.69 -5.60 -7.11
CA VAL A 91 -25.72 -6.16 -8.03
C VAL A 91 -25.00 -7.27 -7.27
N PRO A 92 -25.05 -8.52 -7.69
CA PRO A 92 -24.22 -9.57 -7.12
C PRO A 92 -22.78 -9.30 -7.57
N THR A 93 -21.95 -8.84 -6.66
CA THR A 93 -20.50 -8.80 -6.84
C THR A 93 -20.04 -10.25 -6.93
N ARG A 94 -19.91 -10.77 -8.13
CA ARG A 94 -19.20 -12.01 -8.39
C ARG A 94 -17.71 -11.72 -8.21
N GLU A 95 -17.22 -12.00 -7.03
CA GLU A 95 -15.80 -12.23 -6.80
C GLU A 95 -15.48 -13.66 -7.26
N ASP A 96 -15.39 -13.87 -8.57
CA ASP A 96 -14.80 -15.07 -9.15
C ASP A 96 -13.26 -14.95 -9.08
N GLY A 97 -12.74 -14.81 -7.87
CA GLY A 97 -11.32 -15.04 -7.60
C GLY A 97 -11.17 -16.46 -7.05
N PRO A 98 -10.10 -17.19 -7.42
CA PRO A 98 -9.86 -18.52 -6.85
C PRO A 98 -9.81 -18.40 -5.32
N GLU A 99 -10.53 -19.30 -4.64
CA GLU A 99 -10.59 -19.35 -3.18
C GLU A 99 -9.20 -19.40 -2.54
N PRO A 100 -9.00 -18.81 -1.35
CA PRO A 100 -7.71 -18.80 -0.70
C PRO A 100 -7.30 -20.23 -0.35
N VAL A 101 -6.27 -20.68 -1.03
CA VAL A 101 -5.68 -22.00 -0.87
C VAL A 101 -5.18 -22.18 0.57
N ASN A 102 -5.52 -23.30 1.21
CA ASN A 102 -5.06 -23.61 2.56
C ASN A 102 -3.63 -24.19 2.49
N ILE A 103 -2.63 -23.29 2.59
CA ILE A 103 -1.20 -23.62 2.56
C ILE A 103 -0.72 -23.91 3.98
N PRO A 104 0.15 -24.91 4.22
CA PRO A 104 0.83 -25.10 5.50
C PRO A 104 1.56 -23.84 5.95
N SER A 105 1.53 -23.53 7.25
CA SER A 105 2.05 -22.26 7.78
C SER A 105 3.54 -22.02 7.47
N GLU A 106 4.34 -23.08 7.39
CA GLU A 106 5.77 -23.03 7.05
C GLU A 106 5.98 -22.61 5.59
N LEU A 107 5.26 -23.23 4.65
CA LEU A 107 5.31 -22.88 3.23
C LEU A 107 4.75 -21.47 2.97
N GLU A 108 3.72 -21.04 3.72
CA GLU A 108 3.21 -19.67 3.63
C GLU A 108 4.28 -18.65 4.06
N ALA A 109 5.05 -18.96 5.13
CA ALA A 109 6.15 -18.10 5.56
C ALA A 109 7.26 -18.01 4.50
N GLU A 110 7.58 -19.12 3.82
CA GLU A 110 8.54 -19.10 2.71
C GLU A 110 8.02 -18.29 1.52
N CYS A 111 6.76 -18.47 1.14
CA CYS A 111 6.10 -17.67 0.09
C CYS A 111 6.08 -16.19 0.45
N ALA A 112 5.73 -15.83 1.68
CA ALA A 112 5.73 -14.45 2.16
C ALA A 112 7.12 -13.83 2.05
N LYS A 113 8.16 -14.54 2.49
CA LYS A 113 9.55 -14.09 2.37
C LYS A 113 9.98 -13.90 0.92
N ALA A 114 9.62 -14.84 0.03
CA ALA A 114 9.91 -14.72 -1.39
C ALA A 114 9.17 -13.53 -2.03
N ARG A 115 7.87 -13.35 -1.72
CA ARG A 115 7.07 -12.20 -2.18
C ARG A 115 7.66 -10.87 -1.69
N ALA A 116 8.09 -10.79 -0.42
CA ALA A 116 8.72 -9.58 0.12
C ALA A 116 9.98 -9.20 -0.65
N VAL A 117 10.86 -10.16 -0.92
CA VAL A 117 12.11 -9.94 -1.66
C VAL A 117 11.81 -9.51 -3.11
N LEU A 118 10.89 -10.20 -3.79
CA LEU A 118 10.55 -9.90 -5.19
C LEU A 118 9.93 -8.50 -5.32
N ASN A 119 8.97 -8.15 -4.46
CA ASN A 119 8.34 -6.84 -4.45
C ASN A 119 9.36 -5.72 -4.17
N ALA A 120 10.29 -5.93 -3.25
CA ALA A 120 11.36 -4.97 -3.02
C ALA A 120 12.31 -4.82 -4.24
N ASN A 121 12.58 -5.90 -4.98
CA ASN A 121 13.40 -5.85 -6.20
C ASN A 121 12.64 -5.17 -7.36
N ILE A 122 11.34 -5.39 -7.48
CA ILE A 122 10.47 -4.63 -8.39
C ILE A 122 10.57 -3.14 -8.05
N GLY A 123 10.44 -2.76 -6.77
CA GLY A 123 10.63 -1.38 -6.33
C GLY A 123 11.99 -0.81 -6.72
N ALA A 124 13.07 -1.61 -6.64
CA ALA A 124 14.40 -1.16 -7.07
C ALA A 124 14.46 -0.87 -8.58
N CYS A 125 13.83 -1.70 -9.42
CA CYS A 125 13.74 -1.45 -10.86
C CYS A 125 12.96 -0.16 -11.15
N LEU A 126 11.83 0.03 -10.49
CA LEU A 126 10.97 1.20 -10.68
C LEU A 126 11.68 2.51 -10.27
N VAL A 127 12.47 2.49 -9.19
CA VAL A 127 13.34 3.62 -8.82
C VAL A 127 14.33 3.94 -9.94
N LYS A 128 14.95 2.92 -10.55
CA LYS A 128 15.87 3.12 -11.68
C LYS A 128 15.19 3.64 -12.94
N LEU A 129 13.92 3.34 -13.11
CA LEU A 129 13.07 3.83 -14.20
C LEU A 129 12.40 5.18 -13.86
N SER A 130 12.69 5.76 -12.68
CA SER A 130 12.11 7.01 -12.18
C SER A 130 10.58 6.94 -11.94
N ASP A 131 10.02 5.75 -11.84
CA ASP A 131 8.64 5.52 -11.40
C ASP A 131 8.60 5.38 -9.88
N TYR A 132 8.65 6.53 -9.20
CA TYR A 132 8.68 6.55 -7.73
C TYR A 132 7.35 6.11 -7.11
N SER A 133 6.22 6.41 -7.75
CA SER A 133 4.90 5.98 -7.27
C SER A 133 4.75 4.46 -7.31
N GLY A 134 5.11 3.83 -8.41
CA GLY A 134 5.13 2.38 -8.54
C GLY A 134 6.14 1.72 -7.58
N ALA A 135 7.27 2.39 -7.32
CA ALA A 135 8.26 1.91 -6.34
C ALA A 135 7.70 1.92 -4.92
N VAL A 136 6.97 2.97 -4.52
CA VAL A 136 6.28 3.05 -3.21
C VAL A 136 5.27 1.94 -3.07
N GLU A 137 4.44 1.71 -4.08
CA GLU A 137 3.43 0.65 -4.07
C GLU A 137 4.09 -0.74 -3.92
N SER A 138 5.09 -1.04 -4.74
CA SER A 138 5.80 -2.33 -4.69
C SER A 138 6.50 -2.54 -3.34
N CYS A 139 7.17 -1.53 -2.79
CA CYS A 139 7.78 -1.62 -1.47
C CYS A 139 6.74 -1.78 -0.37
N THR A 140 5.55 -1.17 -0.50
CA THR A 140 4.44 -1.38 0.42
C THR A 140 3.97 -2.83 0.38
N GLN A 141 3.82 -3.43 -0.80
CA GLN A 141 3.50 -4.86 -0.92
C GLN A 141 4.58 -5.76 -0.28
N SER A 142 5.86 -5.38 -0.38
CA SER A 142 6.96 -6.07 0.31
C SER A 142 6.79 -6.03 1.83
N LEU A 143 6.47 -4.86 2.38
CA LEU A 143 6.32 -4.63 3.82
C LEU A 143 5.04 -5.24 4.43
N LEU A 144 4.05 -5.56 3.61
CA LEU A 144 2.91 -6.35 4.05
C LEU A 144 3.27 -7.83 4.31
N ASP A 145 4.29 -8.37 3.63
CA ASP A 145 4.81 -9.72 3.88
C ASP A 145 5.93 -9.73 4.94
N ASP A 146 6.80 -8.71 4.95
CA ASP A 146 7.87 -8.53 5.94
C ASP A 146 7.95 -7.05 6.36
N PRO A 147 7.27 -6.66 7.46
CA PRO A 147 7.24 -5.27 7.95
C PRO A 147 8.61 -4.68 8.31
N HIS A 148 9.59 -5.53 8.59
CA HIS A 148 10.93 -5.12 8.99
C HIS A 148 11.97 -5.24 7.86
N TYR A 149 11.54 -5.41 6.62
CA TYR A 149 12.45 -5.56 5.50
C TYR A 149 13.18 -4.25 5.18
N ILE A 150 14.39 -4.10 5.71
CA ILE A 150 15.21 -2.88 5.65
C ILE A 150 15.31 -2.30 4.23
N LYS A 151 15.53 -3.16 3.20
CA LYS A 151 15.67 -2.69 1.81
C LYS A 151 14.37 -2.09 1.26
N ALA A 152 13.22 -2.62 1.65
CA ALA A 152 11.92 -2.08 1.24
C ALA A 152 11.65 -0.73 1.93
N LEU A 153 11.89 -0.63 3.23
CA LEU A 153 11.78 0.63 3.99
C LEU A 153 12.66 1.73 3.37
N GLN A 154 13.93 1.43 3.11
CA GLN A 154 14.87 2.40 2.51
C GLN A 154 14.40 2.89 1.14
N ARG A 155 13.94 1.97 0.29
CA ARG A 155 13.48 2.31 -1.06
C ARG A 155 12.17 3.10 -1.04
N ARG A 156 11.23 2.71 -0.16
CA ARG A 156 9.96 3.41 0.00
C ARG A 156 10.18 4.82 0.51
N ALA A 157 10.98 4.99 1.56
CA ALA A 157 11.34 6.30 2.08
C ALA A 157 11.99 7.20 1.02
N ALA A 158 13.02 6.70 0.32
CA ALA A 158 13.68 7.45 -0.74
C ALA A 158 12.73 7.81 -1.89
N SER A 159 11.86 6.90 -2.30
CA SER A 159 10.86 7.17 -3.35
C SER A 159 9.85 8.21 -2.92
N ASN A 160 9.38 8.16 -1.68
CA ASN A 160 8.48 9.15 -1.09
C ASN A 160 9.13 10.54 -1.00
N GLU A 161 10.44 10.62 -0.75
CA GLU A 161 11.17 11.89 -0.82
C GLU A 161 11.19 12.49 -2.23
N HIS A 162 11.23 11.66 -3.26
CA HIS A 162 11.15 12.13 -4.66
C HIS A 162 9.76 12.60 -5.06
N ILE A 163 8.70 12.00 -4.50
CA ILE A 163 7.31 12.42 -4.74
C ILE A 163 7.05 13.78 -4.11
N ASP A 164 7.65 14.08 -2.95
CA ASP A 164 7.69 15.39 -2.29
C ASP A 164 6.32 16.01 -1.96
N THR A 165 5.28 15.20 -1.76
CA THR A 165 4.00 15.64 -1.19
C THR A 165 4.05 15.57 0.34
N TRP A 166 3.18 16.31 1.03
CA TRP A 166 3.10 16.25 2.49
C TRP A 166 2.86 14.81 2.98
N SER A 167 1.93 14.10 2.37
CA SER A 167 1.62 12.70 2.72
C SER A 167 2.82 11.78 2.48
N SER A 168 3.50 11.89 1.32
CA SER A 168 4.66 11.05 1.01
C SER A 168 5.83 11.32 1.94
N LEU A 169 6.09 12.58 2.29
CA LEU A 169 7.16 12.93 3.23
C LEU A 169 6.85 12.44 4.65
N THR A 170 5.56 12.43 5.06
CA THR A 170 5.14 11.86 6.34
C THR A 170 5.41 10.34 6.36
N GLN A 171 5.05 9.62 5.29
CA GLN A 171 5.35 8.19 5.19
C GLN A 171 6.86 7.91 5.18
N ALA A 172 7.65 8.73 4.48
CA ALA A 172 9.11 8.62 4.52
C ALA A 172 9.68 8.79 5.93
N GLN A 173 9.11 9.72 6.72
CA GLN A 173 9.51 9.94 8.10
C GLN A 173 9.26 8.70 8.97
N GLU A 174 8.11 8.05 8.81
CA GLU A 174 7.77 6.81 9.53
C GLU A 174 8.75 5.67 9.17
N ASP A 175 9.02 5.51 7.87
CA ASP A 175 9.98 4.51 7.40
C ASP A 175 11.39 4.75 7.96
N TYR A 176 11.84 6.01 8.00
CA TYR A 176 13.14 6.34 8.58
C TYR A 176 13.18 6.13 10.10
N LYS A 177 12.10 6.37 10.82
CA LYS A 177 12.03 6.04 12.27
C LYS A 177 12.16 4.53 12.48
N SER A 178 11.41 3.73 11.70
CA SER A 178 11.54 2.26 11.75
C SER A 178 12.96 1.78 11.43
N LEU A 179 13.62 2.40 10.45
CA LEU A 179 15.00 2.10 10.11
C LEU A 179 15.99 2.44 11.24
N LEU A 180 15.74 3.50 12.02
CA LEU A 180 16.60 3.82 13.18
C LEU A 180 16.55 2.75 14.26
N GLU A 181 15.43 2.06 14.40
CA GLU A 181 15.24 0.96 15.36
C GLU A 181 15.86 -0.35 14.86
N LEU A 182 15.80 -0.60 13.55
CA LEU A 182 16.22 -1.85 12.92
C LEU A 182 17.73 -1.89 12.58
N LEU A 183 18.34 -0.73 12.33
CA LEU A 183 19.72 -0.67 11.88
C LEU A 183 20.72 -0.78 13.03
N PRO A 184 21.79 -1.57 12.88
CA PRO A 184 22.86 -1.64 13.88
C PRO A 184 23.51 -0.26 14.12
N PRO A 185 23.92 0.03 15.39
CA PRO A 185 24.52 1.33 15.75
C PRO A 185 25.77 1.70 14.95
N THR A 186 26.51 0.69 14.48
CA THR A 186 27.74 0.85 13.70
C THR A 186 27.51 0.96 12.18
N SER A 187 26.26 0.84 11.73
CA SER A 187 25.95 0.89 10.30
C SER A 187 26.14 2.29 9.72
N PRO A 188 26.85 2.46 8.60
CA PRO A 188 26.92 3.75 7.89
C PRO A 188 25.54 4.22 7.41
N GLN A 189 24.62 3.29 7.17
CA GLN A 189 23.23 3.57 6.79
C GLN A 189 22.49 4.30 7.90
N LEU A 190 22.78 4.04 9.17
CA LEU A 190 22.17 4.73 10.32
C LEU A 190 22.45 6.24 10.29
N THR A 191 23.70 6.62 9.99
CA THR A 191 24.09 8.03 9.89
C THR A 191 23.36 8.73 8.75
N GLN A 192 23.24 8.04 7.63
CA GLN A 192 22.48 8.55 6.47
C GLN A 192 20.99 8.71 6.82
N THR A 193 20.38 7.72 7.43
CA THR A 193 18.96 7.75 7.86
C THR A 193 18.69 8.92 8.80
N LYS A 194 19.58 9.14 9.80
CA LYS A 194 19.47 10.31 10.71
C LYS A 194 19.51 11.63 9.95
N ARG A 195 20.43 11.75 8.99
CA ARG A 195 20.55 12.97 8.18
C ARG A 195 19.32 13.21 7.32
N SER A 196 18.81 12.16 6.63
CA SER A 196 17.58 12.25 5.84
C SER A 196 16.42 12.70 6.71
N LEU A 197 16.26 12.10 7.90
CA LEU A 197 15.18 12.45 8.83
C LEU A 197 15.23 13.92 9.27
N GLN A 198 16.42 14.47 9.54
CA GLN A 198 16.59 15.88 9.89
C GLN A 198 16.21 16.83 8.74
N LEU A 199 16.47 16.43 7.50
CA LEU A 199 16.16 17.24 6.32
C LEU A 199 14.69 17.18 5.92
N LEU A 200 13.96 16.14 6.37
CA LEU A 200 12.53 15.97 6.04
C LEU A 200 11.64 16.98 6.73
N GLU A 201 11.88 17.31 7.98
CA GLU A 201 10.98 18.15 8.79
C GLU A 201 10.68 19.53 8.15
N PRO A 202 11.68 20.31 7.70
CA PRO A 202 11.40 21.57 7.02
C PRO A 202 10.70 21.38 5.67
N ARG A 203 10.97 20.28 4.95
CA ARG A 203 10.29 19.95 3.69
C ARG A 203 8.82 19.62 3.92
N GLN A 204 8.50 18.82 4.95
CA GLN A 204 7.11 18.49 5.30
C GLN A 204 6.30 19.76 5.62
N GLN A 205 6.86 20.68 6.41
CA GLN A 205 6.20 21.94 6.74
C GLN A 205 5.97 22.79 5.49
N ALA A 206 6.93 22.83 4.57
CA ALA A 206 6.81 23.57 3.31
C ALA A 206 5.75 22.93 2.39
N ALA A 207 5.75 21.59 2.24
CA ALA A 207 4.77 20.85 1.45
C ALA A 207 3.35 21.05 2.01
N GLN A 208 3.18 20.93 3.32
CA GLN A 208 1.91 21.15 3.99
C GLN A 208 1.34 22.54 3.73
N LYS A 209 2.17 23.58 3.89
CA LYS A 209 1.77 24.97 3.62
C LYS A 209 1.36 25.17 2.17
N LYS A 210 2.12 24.59 1.23
CA LYS A 210 1.83 24.66 -0.20
C LYS A 210 0.50 23.99 -0.54
N GLU A 211 0.28 22.78 -0.08
CA GLU A 211 -0.95 22.00 -0.35
C GLU A 211 -2.18 22.69 0.28
N MET A 212 -2.06 23.22 1.50
CA MET A 212 -3.12 24.01 2.13
C MET A 212 -3.44 25.28 1.36
N ALA A 213 -2.42 26.00 0.86
CA ALA A 213 -2.63 27.19 0.05
C ALA A 213 -3.31 26.87 -1.29
N GLU A 214 -2.90 25.78 -1.95
CA GLU A 214 -3.53 25.30 -3.19
C GLU A 214 -4.99 24.89 -2.96
N MET A 215 -5.28 24.14 -1.89
CA MET A 215 -6.65 23.75 -1.53
C MET A 215 -7.52 24.98 -1.26
N THR A 216 -7.01 25.95 -0.48
CA THR A 216 -7.72 27.19 -0.19
C THR A 216 -7.96 28.00 -1.47
N GLY A 217 -6.98 28.06 -2.37
CA GLY A 217 -7.10 28.71 -3.68
C GLY A 217 -8.17 28.09 -4.55
N LYS A 218 -8.20 26.74 -4.63
CA LYS A 218 -9.23 25.99 -5.35
C LYS A 218 -10.62 26.23 -4.76
N LEU A 219 -10.74 26.21 -3.42
CA LEU A 219 -12.00 26.46 -2.73
C LEU A 219 -12.54 27.88 -3.00
N LYS A 220 -11.67 28.92 -2.95
CA LYS A 220 -12.01 30.28 -3.31
C LYS A 220 -12.46 30.40 -4.76
N SER A 221 -11.78 29.74 -5.68
CA SER A 221 -12.15 29.70 -7.11
C SER A 221 -13.53 29.06 -7.33
N LEU A 222 -13.83 27.96 -6.65
CA LEU A 222 -15.13 27.29 -6.74
C LEU A 222 -16.26 28.11 -6.13
N GLY A 223 -16.02 28.76 -5.00
CA GLY A 223 -16.97 29.64 -4.33
C GLY A 223 -17.34 30.86 -5.18
N ASN A 224 -16.39 31.45 -5.89
CA ASN A 224 -16.61 32.59 -6.76
C ASN A 224 -17.32 32.21 -8.09
N SER A 225 -17.10 30.98 -8.58
CA SER A 225 -17.56 30.57 -9.91
C SER A 225 -19.01 30.09 -9.94
N ASN A 226 -19.51 29.44 -8.87
CA ASN A 226 -20.80 28.74 -8.94
C ASN A 226 -21.88 29.28 -7.99
N PHE A 227 -21.54 30.03 -6.94
CA PHE A 227 -22.52 30.39 -5.92
C PHE A 227 -22.54 31.88 -5.55
N GLY A 228 -21.64 32.71 -6.09
CA GLY A 228 -21.55 34.14 -5.73
C GLY A 228 -21.29 34.39 -4.23
N LEU A 229 -20.91 33.37 -3.50
CA LEU A 229 -20.58 33.42 -2.08
C LEU A 229 -19.09 33.71 -1.95
N SER A 230 -18.71 34.98 -1.75
CA SER A 230 -17.35 35.33 -1.39
C SER A 230 -17.02 34.76 -0.02
N THR A 231 -15.89 34.06 0.09
CA THR A 231 -15.36 33.60 1.40
C THR A 231 -15.01 34.76 2.32
N ASP A 232 -14.93 35.98 1.82
CA ASP A 232 -14.68 37.19 2.61
C ASP A 232 -15.88 37.56 3.48
N ASN A 233 -17.06 37.00 3.22
CA ASN A 233 -18.26 37.23 4.01
C ASN A 233 -18.37 36.33 5.24
N PHE A 234 -17.47 35.35 5.40
CA PHE A 234 -17.42 34.50 6.59
C PHE A 234 -16.45 35.04 7.62
N LYS A 235 -16.96 35.55 8.72
CA LYS A 235 -16.15 35.93 9.87
C LYS A 235 -16.19 34.83 10.92
N PHE A 236 -15.03 34.31 11.26
CA PHE A 236 -14.87 33.38 12.37
C PHE A 236 -14.53 34.17 13.64
N GLU A 237 -15.42 34.13 14.61
CA GLU A 237 -15.20 34.78 15.92
C GLU A 237 -15.06 33.71 17.01
N PRO A 238 -14.04 33.76 17.86
CA PRO A 238 -13.87 32.83 18.95
C PRO A 238 -15.02 33.02 19.97
N ASN A 239 -15.69 31.92 20.33
CA ASN A 239 -16.88 31.97 21.20
C ASN A 239 -16.60 31.85 22.70
N GLY A 240 -15.38 32.10 23.17
CA GLY A 240 -15.01 32.07 24.57
C GLY A 240 -15.02 30.71 25.30
N GLN A 241 -15.47 29.66 24.63
CA GLN A 241 -15.51 28.27 25.15
C GLN A 241 -14.58 27.31 24.39
N GLY A 242 -13.58 27.86 23.67
CA GLY A 242 -12.62 27.08 22.89
C GLY A 242 -13.09 26.68 21.49
N GLY A 243 -14.25 27.18 21.04
CA GLY A 243 -14.78 27.00 19.69
C GLY A 243 -14.87 28.31 18.91
N TYR A 244 -15.16 28.21 17.60
CA TYR A 244 -15.38 29.37 16.72
C TYR A 244 -16.86 29.42 16.30
N SER A 245 -17.49 30.60 16.37
CA SER A 245 -18.79 30.85 15.73
C SER A 245 -18.57 31.47 14.35
N MET A 246 -19.40 31.06 13.40
CA MET A 246 -19.36 31.55 12.02
C MET A 246 -20.48 32.56 11.85
N ASN A 247 -20.11 33.78 11.53
CA ASN A 247 -21.04 34.88 11.28
C ASN A 247 -21.04 35.24 9.79
N PHE A 248 -22.22 35.38 9.20
CA PHE A 248 -22.40 35.71 7.79
C PHE A 248 -22.66 37.22 7.67
N GLY A 249 -21.66 37.96 7.23
CA GLY A 249 -21.80 39.39 6.91
C GLY A 249 -22.45 39.57 5.54
N ARG A 250 -23.58 40.23 5.51
CA ARG A 250 -24.32 40.60 4.29
C ARG A 250 -23.73 41.89 3.71
#